data_26ed1fce0535e5e72f3f3ea813467446
#
_entry.id   26ed1fce0535e5e72f3f3ea813467446
#
_cell.length_a   1.000
_cell.length_b   1.000
_cell.length_c   1.000
_cell.angle_alpha   90.00
_cell.angle_beta   90.00
_cell.angle_gamma   90.00
#
_symmetry.space_group_name_H-M   'P 1'
#
loop_
_entity.id
_entity.type
_entity.pdbx_description
1 polymer ?
#
loop_
_entity_poly.entity_id
_entity_poly.type
_entity_poly.pdbx_seq_one_letter_code
_entity_poly.pdbx_strand_id
1 'polypeptide(L)'
;MKNKSMNKILALGVVAAMTAGMLAGCGSSASTTDGAAAGTEAASNSAASNGEVPTLVWWTVGGTPADDFDQAVSQISDYAEEKIGVRIDVKIAGWADYDTKMNNIINTGEYFDLMFVNNTNYTKFVNLNALENITDLVQSETPDLYNFIPADLWEGAKIHGNVYAVPTYKDSSLTQFWMLDDSIVQKYDIDMESIKD
;
A
#
# COMPACT_ATOMS: atom_id res chain seq x y z
N MET A 1 30.49 -32.40 44.82
CA MET A 1 30.28 -33.82 44.46
C MET A 1 29.62 -33.83 43.09
N LYS A 2 30.41 -34.26 42.07
CA LYS A 2 30.17 -35.44 41.21
C LYS A 2 28.82 -35.34 40.44
N ASN A 3 28.73 -35.50 39.12
CA ASN A 3 29.56 -35.99 37.99
C ASN A 3 28.77 -35.68 36.73
N LYS A 4 29.44 -35.27 35.63
CA LYS A 4 29.70 -36.04 34.39
C LYS A 4 28.47 -36.67 33.75
N SER A 5 28.20 -36.31 32.47
CA SER A 5 28.74 -36.93 31.22
C SER A 5 28.01 -36.30 30.05
N MET A 6 28.49 -35.58 29.15
CA MET A 6 29.18 -35.88 27.92
C MET A 6 28.61 -37.07 27.13
N ASN A 7 27.82 -36.79 26.08
CA ASN A 7 27.75 -37.66 24.92
C ASN A 7 27.68 -36.81 23.63
N LYS A 8 28.84 -36.83 22.96
CA LYS A 8 28.99 -36.51 21.55
C LYS A 8 28.55 -37.73 20.76
N ILE A 9 27.61 -37.57 19.83
CA ILE A 9 27.49 -38.52 18.74
C ILE A 9 27.43 -37.71 17.45
N LEU A 10 28.46 -37.91 16.66
CA LEU A 10 28.57 -37.65 15.24
C LEU A 10 27.47 -38.41 14.49
N ALA A 11 26.84 -37.77 13.52
CA ALA A 11 26.36 -38.48 12.35
C ALA A 11 26.64 -37.65 11.12
N LEU A 12 27.59 -38.12 10.39
CA LEU A 12 28.04 -37.75 9.06
C LEU A 12 27.02 -38.23 8.03
N GLY A 13 26.78 -37.40 7.00
CA GLY A 13 26.62 -37.92 5.65
C GLY A 13 25.20 -38.26 5.19
N VAL A 14 24.68 -37.49 4.25
CA VAL A 14 24.40 -38.02 2.90
C VAL A 14 24.26 -36.81 1.95
N VAL A 15 25.28 -36.65 1.13
CA VAL A 15 25.25 -35.97 -0.17
C VAL A 15 24.76 -37.02 -1.16
N ALA A 16 23.60 -36.78 -1.76
CA ALA A 16 23.21 -37.54 -2.96
C ALA A 16 22.87 -36.52 -4.05
N ALA A 17 23.81 -36.41 -4.96
CA ALA A 17 23.64 -35.81 -6.27
C ALA A 17 22.59 -36.57 -7.09
N MET A 18 21.71 -35.83 -7.75
CA MET A 18 21.03 -36.35 -8.94
C MET A 18 21.22 -35.33 -10.06
N THR A 19 22.26 -35.59 -10.81
CA THR A 19 22.46 -35.13 -12.19
C THR A 19 21.76 -36.09 -13.13
N ALA A 20 21.30 -35.52 -14.23
CA ALA A 20 21.13 -36.10 -15.55
C ALA A 20 19.70 -36.28 -16.05
N GLY A 21 19.43 -35.54 -17.07
CA GLY A 21 18.32 -35.70 -18.01
C GLY A 21 18.49 -34.68 -19.13
N MET A 22 19.41 -35.01 -19.99
CA MET A 22 19.82 -34.45 -21.26
C MET A 22 18.76 -34.57 -22.35
N LEU A 23 18.83 -33.60 -23.27
CA LEU A 23 18.81 -33.63 -24.76
C LEU A 23 17.45 -33.90 -25.39
N ALA A 24 17.05 -33.20 -26.44
CA ALA A 24 17.72 -32.64 -27.59
C ALA A 24 16.74 -31.74 -28.34
N GLY A 25 17.22 -30.74 -29.01
CA GLY A 25 16.45 -29.94 -29.98
C GLY A 25 17.36 -28.90 -30.64
N CYS A 26 18.11 -29.37 -31.63
CA CYS A 26 19.00 -28.60 -32.49
C CYS A 26 18.20 -27.76 -33.47
N GLY A 27 18.62 -26.50 -33.73
CA GLY A 27 18.09 -25.67 -34.83
C GLY A 27 18.79 -24.32 -34.88
N SER A 28 19.77 -24.21 -35.76
CA SER A 28 20.70 -23.11 -36.03
C SER A 28 20.02 -21.79 -36.39
N SER A 29 20.54 -20.64 -35.97
CA SER A 29 21.42 -19.77 -36.78
C SER A 29 21.66 -18.43 -36.12
N ALA A 30 22.88 -17.96 -36.22
CA ALA A 30 23.54 -16.80 -35.63
C ALA A 30 22.92 -15.44 -36.03
N SER A 31 23.02 -14.46 -35.14
CA SER A 31 24.01 -13.37 -35.15
C SER A 31 23.74 -12.29 -34.10
N THR A 32 24.72 -12.07 -33.29
CA THR A 32 25.32 -10.81 -32.72
C THR A 32 24.42 -9.58 -32.54
N THR A 33 24.33 -9.04 -31.36
CA THR A 33 25.10 -8.03 -30.60
C THR A 33 24.22 -7.28 -29.61
N ASP A 34 24.76 -7.16 -28.41
CA ASP A 34 24.71 -6.09 -27.39
C ASP A 34 23.38 -5.57 -26.83
N GLY A 35 23.35 -5.55 -25.49
CA GLY A 35 22.59 -4.62 -24.70
C GLY A 35 21.76 -5.26 -23.58
N ALA A 36 22.43 -5.60 -22.46
CA ALA A 36 21.75 -5.99 -21.24
C ALA A 36 20.90 -4.84 -20.67
N ALA A 37 19.61 -5.07 -20.57
CA ALA A 37 18.77 -4.45 -19.56
C ALA A 37 17.85 -5.55 -19.06
N ALA A 38 18.13 -6.08 -17.88
CA ALA A 38 17.23 -6.97 -17.17
C ALA A 38 16.03 -6.13 -16.71
N GLY A 39 15.02 -6.06 -17.53
CA GLY A 39 13.68 -5.66 -17.14
C GLY A 39 13.09 -6.81 -16.33
N THR A 40 12.96 -6.62 -15.02
CA THR A 40 12.11 -7.48 -14.21
C THR A 40 10.69 -7.22 -14.70
N GLU A 41 10.16 -8.13 -15.50
CA GLU A 41 8.73 -8.17 -15.79
C GLU A 41 8.02 -8.41 -14.46
N ALA A 42 7.41 -7.34 -13.93
CA ALA A 42 6.38 -7.48 -12.92
C ALA A 42 5.31 -8.39 -13.53
N ALA A 43 5.18 -9.57 -12.97
CA ALA A 43 4.11 -10.48 -13.32
C ALA A 43 2.78 -9.79 -13.01
N SER A 44 2.21 -9.17 -14.04
CA SER A 44 0.80 -8.81 -14.08
C SER A 44 0.03 -10.12 -13.96
N ASN A 45 -0.32 -10.47 -12.75
CA ASN A 45 -1.21 -11.60 -12.47
C ASN A 45 -2.64 -11.13 -12.76
N SER A 46 -2.92 -10.86 -14.04
CA SER A 46 -4.27 -10.79 -14.56
C SER A 46 -4.82 -12.23 -14.48
N ALA A 47 -5.38 -12.56 -13.32
CA ALA A 47 -6.14 -13.76 -13.15
C ALA A 47 -7.26 -13.75 -14.19
N ALA A 48 -7.12 -14.59 -15.22
CA ALA A 48 -8.20 -14.91 -16.13
C ALA A 48 -9.33 -15.48 -15.28
N SER A 49 -10.36 -14.68 -15.01
CA SER A 49 -11.49 -15.04 -14.18
C SER A 49 -12.24 -16.19 -14.83
N ASN A 50 -12.30 -17.33 -14.16
CA ASN A 50 -13.21 -18.44 -14.45
C ASN A 50 -14.68 -18.06 -14.13
N GLY A 51 -15.11 -16.83 -14.43
CA GLY A 51 -16.46 -16.36 -14.13
C GLY A 51 -16.68 -15.92 -12.67
N GLU A 52 -15.64 -15.90 -11.85
CA GLU A 52 -15.71 -15.40 -10.46
C GLU A 52 -15.40 -13.89 -10.44
N VAL A 53 -16.23 -13.13 -9.73
CA VAL A 53 -16.05 -11.68 -9.57
C VAL A 53 -14.82 -11.42 -8.69
N PRO A 54 -13.80 -10.68 -9.19
CA PRO A 54 -12.60 -10.41 -8.41
C PRO A 54 -12.91 -9.55 -7.19
N THR A 55 -12.23 -9.83 -6.08
CA THR A 55 -12.34 -9.05 -4.84
C THR A 55 -11.06 -8.27 -4.61
N LEU A 56 -11.17 -6.94 -4.54
CA LEU A 56 -10.05 -6.03 -4.25
C LEU A 56 -9.85 -5.90 -2.74
N VAL A 57 -8.63 -6.10 -2.30
CA VAL A 57 -8.21 -5.92 -0.90
C VAL A 57 -7.79 -4.47 -0.68
N TRP A 58 -8.54 -3.76 0.15
CA TRP A 58 -8.32 -2.35 0.45
C TRP A 58 -7.94 -2.14 1.91
N TRP A 59 -6.68 -1.78 2.17
CA TRP A 59 -6.21 -1.37 3.49
C TRP A 59 -6.44 0.12 3.72
N THR A 60 -7.17 0.46 4.79
CA THR A 60 -7.39 1.84 5.21
C THR A 60 -7.11 2.03 6.70
N VAL A 61 -6.96 3.29 7.11
CA VAL A 61 -6.75 3.67 8.50
C VAL A 61 -8.06 4.09 9.13
N GLY A 62 -8.30 3.71 10.38
CA GLY A 62 -9.51 4.09 11.09
C GLY A 62 -9.47 3.71 12.58
N GLY A 63 -10.53 4.08 13.29
CA GLY A 63 -10.80 3.61 14.63
C GLY A 63 -11.38 2.19 14.64
N THR A 64 -11.95 1.80 15.78
CA THR A 64 -12.73 0.56 15.87
C THR A 64 -13.92 0.67 14.90
N PRO A 65 -14.13 -0.32 14.02
CA PRO A 65 -15.29 -0.32 13.14
C PRO A 65 -16.60 -0.25 13.93
N ALA A 66 -17.59 0.45 13.37
CA ALA A 66 -18.93 0.45 13.92
C ALA A 66 -19.61 -0.93 13.76
N ASP A 67 -20.65 -1.21 14.54
CA ASP A 67 -21.34 -2.52 14.52
C ASP A 67 -21.96 -2.86 13.16
N ASP A 68 -22.26 -1.86 12.35
CA ASP A 68 -22.84 -1.98 10.99
C ASP A 68 -21.81 -1.90 9.87
N PHE A 69 -20.50 -1.89 10.19
CA PHE A 69 -19.43 -1.76 9.22
C PHE A 69 -19.47 -2.83 8.13
N ASP A 70 -19.64 -4.10 8.50
CA ASP A 70 -19.69 -5.21 7.54
C ASP A 70 -20.89 -5.07 6.60
N GLN A 71 -22.01 -4.56 7.09
CA GLN A 71 -23.18 -4.29 6.26
C GLN A 71 -22.90 -3.15 5.27
N ALA A 72 -22.23 -2.09 5.70
CA ALA A 72 -21.86 -0.97 4.83
C ALA A 72 -20.87 -1.42 3.74
N VAL A 73 -19.85 -2.21 4.11
CA VAL A 73 -18.90 -2.78 3.14
C VAL A 73 -19.59 -3.69 2.13
N SER A 74 -20.55 -4.53 2.58
CA SER A 74 -21.33 -5.37 1.67
C SER A 74 -22.12 -4.54 0.65
N GLN A 75 -22.77 -3.46 1.07
CA GLN A 75 -23.52 -2.57 0.16
C GLN A 75 -22.58 -1.88 -0.85
N ILE A 76 -21.41 -1.43 -0.40
CA ILE A 76 -20.38 -0.85 -1.27
C ILE A 76 -19.89 -1.88 -2.28
N SER A 77 -19.63 -3.12 -1.84
CA SER A 77 -19.22 -4.22 -2.71
C SER A 77 -20.26 -4.57 -3.76
N ASP A 78 -21.55 -4.65 -3.36
CA ASP A 78 -22.66 -4.93 -4.29
C ASP A 78 -22.79 -3.83 -5.35
N TYR A 79 -22.62 -2.57 -4.95
CA TYR A 79 -22.60 -1.45 -5.88
C TYR A 79 -21.39 -1.48 -6.82
N ALA A 80 -20.20 -1.78 -6.31
CA ALA A 80 -18.98 -1.90 -7.11
C ALA A 80 -19.09 -3.06 -8.11
N GLU A 81 -19.66 -4.19 -7.70
CA GLU A 81 -19.91 -5.33 -8.59
C GLU A 81 -20.86 -4.95 -9.73
N GLU A 82 -21.95 -4.24 -9.42
CA GLU A 82 -22.90 -3.76 -10.46
C GLU A 82 -22.25 -2.78 -11.44
N LYS A 83 -21.39 -1.87 -10.95
CA LYS A 83 -20.85 -0.76 -11.77
C LYS A 83 -19.56 -1.10 -12.51
N ILE A 84 -18.68 -1.85 -11.89
CA ILE A 84 -17.33 -2.09 -12.40
C ILE A 84 -16.89 -3.57 -12.32
N GLY A 85 -17.78 -4.47 -11.89
CA GLY A 85 -17.54 -5.91 -11.91
C GLY A 85 -16.52 -6.39 -10.88
N VAL A 86 -16.36 -5.69 -9.74
CA VAL A 86 -15.45 -6.08 -8.65
C VAL A 86 -16.15 -6.00 -7.29
N ARG A 87 -15.72 -6.82 -6.36
CA ARG A 87 -16.07 -6.71 -4.95
C ARG A 87 -14.93 -6.04 -4.17
N ILE A 88 -15.22 -5.57 -2.95
CA ILE A 88 -14.25 -4.87 -2.11
C ILE A 88 -14.19 -5.54 -0.74
N ASP A 89 -12.99 -5.90 -0.30
CA ASP A 89 -12.68 -6.36 1.07
C ASP A 89 -11.90 -5.25 1.79
N VAL A 90 -12.57 -4.54 2.68
CA VAL A 90 -11.96 -3.41 3.43
C VAL A 90 -11.32 -3.92 4.70
N LYS A 91 -10.02 -3.70 4.83
CA LYS A 91 -9.21 -3.97 6.02
C LYS A 91 -8.90 -2.66 6.75
N ILE A 92 -9.20 -2.60 8.04
CA ILE A 92 -8.92 -1.42 8.87
C ILE A 92 -7.78 -1.72 9.84
N ALA A 93 -6.82 -0.79 9.93
CA ALA A 93 -5.84 -0.76 10.99
C ALA A 93 -5.93 0.58 11.75
N GLY A 94 -5.72 0.54 13.07
CA GLY A 94 -5.75 1.73 13.92
C GLY A 94 -4.65 2.72 13.57
N TRP A 95 -4.86 3.99 13.85
CA TRP A 95 -3.87 5.06 13.58
C TRP A 95 -2.49 4.78 14.19
N ALA A 96 -2.45 4.19 15.39
CA ALA A 96 -1.19 3.89 16.08
C ALA A 96 -0.39 2.76 15.40
N ASP A 97 -1.08 1.82 14.74
CA ASP A 97 -0.48 0.60 14.22
C ASP A 97 -0.38 0.58 12.68
N TYR A 98 -1.06 1.52 12.01
CA TYR A 98 -1.23 1.49 10.56
C TYR A 98 0.11 1.45 9.82
N ASP A 99 1.03 2.37 10.11
CA ASP A 99 2.31 2.44 9.41
C ASP A 99 3.16 1.18 9.64
N THR A 100 3.11 0.62 10.85
CA THR A 100 3.80 -0.65 11.15
C THR A 100 3.20 -1.80 10.36
N LYS A 101 1.87 -1.89 10.31
CA LYS A 101 1.16 -2.93 9.56
C LYS A 101 1.45 -2.85 8.07
N MET A 102 1.37 -1.65 7.46
CA MET A 102 1.66 -1.46 6.03
C MET A 102 3.12 -1.77 5.69
N ASN A 103 4.06 -1.37 6.53
CA ASN A 103 5.47 -1.77 6.36
C ASN A 103 5.64 -3.28 6.37
N ASN A 104 4.96 -3.99 7.24
CA ASN A 104 5.03 -5.45 7.29
C ASN A 104 4.45 -6.09 6.02
N ILE A 105 3.28 -5.63 5.56
CA ILE A 105 2.63 -6.10 4.34
C ILE A 105 3.58 -5.96 3.14
N ILE A 106 4.18 -4.78 2.96
CA ILE A 106 5.12 -4.52 1.86
C ILE A 106 6.38 -5.40 1.98
N ASN A 107 6.95 -5.52 3.18
CA ASN A 107 8.18 -6.29 3.38
C ASN A 107 7.98 -7.81 3.23
N THR A 108 6.79 -8.30 3.54
CA THR A 108 6.47 -9.74 3.42
C THR A 108 5.91 -10.12 2.06
N GLY A 109 5.55 -9.13 1.22
CA GLY A 109 4.88 -9.37 -0.05
C GLY A 109 3.42 -9.86 0.13
N GLU A 110 2.78 -9.53 1.25
CA GLU A 110 1.35 -9.81 1.45
C GLU A 110 0.55 -9.02 0.41
N TYR A 111 -0.41 -9.70 -0.22
CA TYR A 111 -1.19 -9.11 -1.30
C TYR A 111 -2.14 -8.01 -0.81
N PHE A 112 -2.21 -6.93 -1.57
CA PHE A 112 -3.22 -5.88 -1.47
C PHE A 112 -3.39 -5.21 -2.84
N ASP A 113 -4.56 -4.60 -3.08
CA ASP A 113 -4.83 -3.80 -4.27
C ASP A 113 -4.76 -2.30 -3.98
N LEU A 114 -5.31 -1.89 -2.85
CA LEU A 114 -5.40 -0.50 -2.45
C LEU A 114 -4.91 -0.33 -1.01
N MET A 115 -4.22 0.77 -0.73
CA MET A 115 -3.90 1.16 0.63
C MET A 115 -3.95 2.67 0.82
N PHE A 116 -4.29 3.10 2.01
CA PHE A 116 -4.16 4.48 2.41
C PHE A 116 -2.68 4.84 2.58
N VAL A 117 -2.26 5.93 1.96
CA VAL A 117 -0.92 6.49 2.14
C VAL A 117 -1.00 7.88 2.76
N ASN A 118 -0.01 8.24 3.55
CA ASN A 118 0.10 9.52 4.24
C ASN A 118 1.49 10.14 4.03
N ASN A 119 1.73 11.32 4.58
CA ASN A 119 2.99 12.04 4.44
C ASN A 119 4.21 11.31 5.05
N THR A 120 4.02 10.34 5.94
CA THR A 120 5.12 9.59 6.57
C THR A 120 5.54 8.37 5.76
N ASN A 121 4.63 7.78 5.00
CA ASN A 121 4.87 6.52 4.32
C ASN A 121 4.87 6.61 2.78
N TYR A 122 4.21 7.60 2.17
CA TYR A 122 4.01 7.69 0.74
C TYR A 122 5.33 7.67 -0.06
N THR A 123 6.23 8.62 0.20
CA THR A 123 7.54 8.68 -0.49
C THR A 123 8.36 7.41 -0.28
N LYS A 124 8.32 6.85 0.94
CA LYS A 124 9.00 5.60 1.25
C LYS A 124 8.49 4.44 0.41
N PHE A 125 7.18 4.29 0.28
CA PHE A 125 6.57 3.18 -0.47
C PHE A 125 6.79 3.31 -1.97
N VAL A 126 6.80 4.54 -2.51
CA VAL A 126 7.21 4.80 -3.89
C VAL A 126 8.67 4.36 -4.12
N ASN A 127 9.59 4.73 -3.23
CA ASN A 127 11.01 4.36 -3.36
C ASN A 127 11.26 2.86 -3.19
N LEU A 128 10.35 2.13 -2.54
CA LEU A 128 10.39 0.67 -2.44
C LEU A 128 9.73 -0.03 -3.63
N ASN A 129 9.24 0.72 -4.63
CA ASN A 129 8.43 0.22 -5.76
C ASN A 129 7.21 -0.58 -5.29
N ALA A 130 6.60 -0.18 -4.17
CA ALA A 130 5.43 -0.83 -3.59
C ALA A 130 4.11 -0.24 -4.11
N LEU A 131 4.16 0.87 -4.84
CA LEU A 131 3.01 1.55 -5.40
C LEU A 131 3.17 1.66 -6.93
N GLU A 132 2.06 1.45 -7.63
CA GLU A 132 2.00 1.60 -9.09
C GLU A 132 2.02 3.06 -9.50
N ASN A 133 2.71 3.37 -10.61
CA ASN A 133 2.66 4.68 -11.24
C ASN A 133 1.34 4.84 -12.01
N ILE A 134 0.44 5.64 -11.48
CA ILE A 134 -0.90 5.86 -12.03
C ILE A 134 -1.04 7.15 -12.82
N THR A 135 0.06 7.83 -13.15
CA THR A 135 0.05 9.16 -13.81
C THR A 135 -0.82 9.19 -15.06
N ASP A 136 -0.58 8.25 -15.97
CA ASP A 136 -1.32 8.20 -17.23
C ASP A 136 -2.71 7.57 -17.05
N LEU A 137 -2.81 6.58 -16.14
CA LEU A 137 -4.05 5.85 -15.87
C LEU A 137 -5.16 6.75 -15.33
N VAL A 138 -4.85 7.66 -14.39
CA VAL A 138 -5.88 8.56 -13.84
C VAL A 138 -6.41 9.54 -14.89
N GLN A 139 -5.66 9.84 -15.92
CA GLN A 139 -6.07 10.74 -17.00
C GLN A 139 -6.83 10.00 -18.09
N SER A 140 -6.39 8.78 -18.47
CA SER A 140 -6.99 8.01 -19.54
C SER A 140 -8.23 7.23 -19.11
N GLU A 141 -8.15 6.55 -17.95
CA GLU A 141 -9.20 5.63 -17.51
C GLU A 141 -10.24 6.29 -16.59
N THR A 142 -9.84 7.35 -15.87
CA THR A 142 -10.73 8.03 -14.93
C THR A 142 -10.72 9.56 -15.11
N PRO A 143 -10.99 10.08 -16.34
CA PRO A 143 -10.90 11.51 -16.62
C PRO A 143 -11.85 12.35 -15.77
N ASP A 144 -13.01 11.84 -15.41
CA ASP A 144 -13.95 12.54 -14.54
C ASP A 144 -13.39 12.74 -13.13
N LEU A 145 -12.74 11.72 -12.56
CA LEU A 145 -12.04 11.83 -11.27
C LEU A 145 -10.86 12.80 -11.36
N TYR A 146 -10.07 12.68 -12.43
CA TYR A 146 -8.91 13.55 -12.62
C TYR A 146 -9.32 15.03 -12.72
N ASN A 147 -10.38 15.34 -13.44
CA ASN A 147 -10.90 16.71 -13.59
C ASN A 147 -11.66 17.21 -12.35
N PHE A 148 -12.20 16.31 -11.51
CA PHE A 148 -12.89 16.68 -10.28
C PHE A 148 -11.94 17.18 -9.18
N ILE A 149 -10.74 16.58 -9.10
CA ILE A 149 -9.73 16.96 -8.11
C ILE A 149 -8.93 18.16 -8.64
N PRO A 150 -8.77 19.24 -7.86
CA PRO A 150 -7.98 20.40 -8.24
C PRO A 150 -6.54 20.05 -8.66
N ALA A 151 -6.05 20.73 -9.70
CA ALA A 151 -4.75 20.42 -10.30
C ALA A 151 -3.56 20.59 -9.34
N ASP A 152 -3.65 21.51 -8.40
CA ASP A 152 -2.64 21.74 -7.36
C ASP A 152 -2.52 20.56 -6.38
N LEU A 153 -3.61 19.84 -6.12
CA LEU A 153 -3.56 18.61 -5.31
C LEU A 153 -2.86 17.47 -6.06
N TRP A 154 -3.07 17.35 -7.37
CA TRP A 154 -2.32 16.41 -8.19
C TRP A 154 -0.84 16.74 -8.24
N GLU A 155 -0.47 18.03 -8.38
CA GLU A 155 0.93 18.47 -8.30
C GLU A 155 1.55 18.15 -6.94
N GLY A 156 0.81 18.37 -5.85
CA GLY A 156 1.24 18.03 -4.49
C GLY A 156 1.41 16.53 -4.24
N ALA A 157 0.74 15.68 -5.00
CA ALA A 157 0.83 14.22 -4.90
C ALA A 157 1.99 13.62 -5.72
N LYS A 158 2.71 14.40 -6.52
CA LYS A 158 3.81 13.88 -7.34
C LYS A 158 5.05 13.54 -6.53
N ILE A 159 5.57 12.35 -6.75
CA ILE A 159 6.90 11.93 -6.30
C ILE A 159 7.75 11.67 -7.56
N HIS A 160 8.91 12.30 -7.66
CA HIS A 160 9.78 12.23 -8.85
C HIS A 160 9.05 12.54 -10.17
N GLY A 161 8.07 13.45 -10.12
CA GLY A 161 7.30 13.88 -11.29
C GLY A 161 6.10 12.98 -11.65
N ASN A 162 5.87 11.89 -10.93
CA ASN A 162 4.80 10.93 -11.19
C ASN A 162 3.82 10.84 -10.02
N VAL A 163 2.59 10.42 -10.31
CA VAL A 163 1.51 10.21 -9.35
C VAL A 163 1.38 8.72 -9.03
N TYR A 164 1.35 8.39 -7.74
CA TYR A 164 1.19 7.01 -7.24
C TYR A 164 0.01 6.85 -6.27
N ALA A 165 -0.70 7.93 -6.00
CA ALA A 165 -1.88 7.93 -5.15
C ALA A 165 -2.86 8.99 -5.61
N VAL A 166 -4.15 8.71 -5.42
CA VAL A 166 -5.22 9.70 -5.62
C VAL A 166 -5.26 10.63 -4.42
N PRO A 167 -5.11 11.95 -4.60
CA PRO A 167 -5.18 12.91 -3.50
C PRO A 167 -6.55 12.90 -2.82
N THR A 168 -6.59 12.97 -1.50
CA THR A 168 -7.83 13.18 -0.78
C THR A 168 -8.31 14.63 -0.99
N TYR A 169 -9.43 14.79 -1.69
CA TYR A 169 -10.06 16.09 -1.88
C TYR A 169 -11.10 16.32 -0.76
N LYS A 170 -10.67 17.02 0.26
CA LYS A 170 -11.50 17.46 1.40
C LYS A 170 -11.04 18.86 1.83
N ASP A 171 -11.37 19.24 3.05
CA ASP A 171 -10.95 20.53 3.62
C ASP A 171 -9.44 20.75 3.43
N SER A 172 -9.08 21.75 2.62
CA SER A 172 -7.69 22.07 2.30
C SER A 172 -7.02 22.98 3.33
N SER A 173 -7.78 23.42 4.34
CA SER A 173 -7.27 24.21 5.45
C SER A 173 -7.80 23.70 6.78
N LEU A 174 -6.97 23.82 7.81
CA LEU A 174 -7.34 23.53 9.19
C LEU A 174 -7.20 24.80 10.00
N THR A 175 -8.32 25.32 10.51
CA THR A 175 -8.28 26.43 11.48
C THR A 175 -8.02 25.87 12.87
N GLN A 176 -6.95 26.29 13.46
CA GLN A 176 -6.62 25.96 14.86
C GLN A 176 -7.18 27.03 15.78
N PHE A 177 -7.79 26.58 16.87
CA PHE A 177 -8.32 27.45 17.91
C PHE A 177 -7.63 27.14 19.22
N TRP A 178 -7.26 28.19 19.94
CA TRP A 178 -6.82 28.09 21.32
C TRP A 178 -8.03 28.36 22.22
N MET A 179 -8.39 27.38 23.04
CA MET A 179 -9.43 27.54 24.06
C MET A 179 -8.76 27.56 25.42
N LEU A 180 -8.99 28.63 26.18
CA LEU A 180 -8.52 28.76 27.53
C LEU A 180 -9.71 28.77 28.48
N ASP A 181 -9.56 28.16 29.64
CA ASP A 181 -10.55 28.27 30.71
C ASP A 181 -10.60 29.70 31.23
N ASP A 182 -11.83 30.27 31.31
CA ASP A 182 -12.03 31.66 31.73
C ASP A 182 -11.48 31.93 33.13
N SER A 183 -11.54 30.99 34.03
CA SER A 183 -10.96 31.11 35.39
C SER A 183 -9.45 31.25 35.37
N ILE A 184 -8.77 30.65 34.37
CA ILE A 184 -7.33 30.77 34.19
C ILE A 184 -6.99 32.13 33.55
N VAL A 185 -7.78 32.56 32.58
CA VAL A 185 -7.63 33.87 31.93
C VAL A 185 -7.72 34.98 33.00
N GLN A 186 -8.72 34.95 33.85
CA GLN A 186 -8.93 35.93 34.93
C GLN A 186 -7.84 35.79 36.00
N LYS A 187 -7.48 34.60 36.44
CA LYS A 187 -6.48 34.40 37.49
C LYS A 187 -5.12 34.95 37.15
N TYR A 188 -4.72 34.82 35.88
CA TYR A 188 -3.40 35.23 35.41
C TYR A 188 -3.42 36.53 34.60
N ASP A 189 -4.56 37.23 34.55
CA ASP A 189 -4.77 38.48 33.80
C ASP A 189 -4.26 38.38 32.36
N ILE A 190 -4.68 37.29 31.67
CA ILE A 190 -4.22 37.03 30.30
C ILE A 190 -4.98 37.96 29.34
N ASP A 191 -4.23 38.84 28.69
CA ASP A 191 -4.77 39.68 27.62
C ASP A 191 -5.02 38.89 26.34
N MET A 192 -6.28 38.41 26.19
CA MET A 192 -6.70 37.62 25.03
C MET A 192 -6.60 38.35 23.71
N GLU A 193 -6.68 39.71 23.72
CA GLU A 193 -6.56 40.54 22.52
C GLU A 193 -5.12 40.68 22.04
N SER A 194 -4.15 40.48 22.94
CA SER A 194 -2.73 40.50 22.61
C SER A 194 -2.23 39.23 21.94
N ILE A 195 -3.02 38.11 22.05
CA ILE A 195 -2.67 36.85 21.41
C ILE A 195 -3.00 36.98 19.91
N LYS A 196 -1.97 37.03 19.10
CA LYS A 196 -2.06 37.15 17.64
C LYS A 196 -1.38 35.94 16.98
N ASP A 197 -1.81 35.63 15.75
CA ASP A 197 -1.23 34.62 14.90
C ASP A 197 0.27 34.86 14.63
#